data_8fcae92ae3cfeae4bc8c3bfffab2f22d
#
_entry.id   8fcae92ae3cfeae4bc8c3bfffab2f22d
#
_cell.length_a   1.000
_cell.length_b   1.000
_cell.length_c   1.000
_cell.angle_alpha   90.00
_cell.angle_beta   90.00
_cell.angle_gamma   90.00
#
_symmetry.space_group_name_H-M   'P 1'
#
loop_
_entity.id
_entity.type
_entity.pdbx_description
1 polymer ?
#
loop_
_entity_poly.entity_id
_entity_poly.type
_entity_poly.pdbx_seq_one_letter_code
_entity_poly.pdbx_strand_id
1 'polypeptide(L)'
;MAGFQSPITIAQAIERIHRNEYLLPAFQRDFVWSAEQIEKLFDSLMKGYPISSMLFWKVKGGTKTDFRFYKFLSAFIQYHRICNDPIPTDNINDFYAVLDGQQRLTSLYIGLCGSYAYKDYRKRWDYSEYNFPTRHLYFNISRKYTQ
;
A
#
# COMPACT_ATOMS: atom_id res chain seq x y z
N MET A 1 10.00 17.98 -17.15
CA MET A 1 8.69 17.83 -17.82
C MET A 1 7.91 16.73 -17.11
N ALA A 2 6.68 17.02 -16.74
CA ALA A 2 5.74 15.98 -16.34
C ALA A 2 5.23 15.27 -17.61
N GLY A 3 5.18 13.96 -17.61
CA GLY A 3 4.74 13.18 -18.77
C GLY A 3 4.30 11.78 -18.36
N PHE A 4 3.52 11.12 -19.21
CA PHE A 4 3.16 9.73 -19.01
C PHE A 4 4.39 8.85 -19.16
N GLN A 5 4.63 7.99 -18.18
CA GLN A 5 5.67 6.97 -18.26
C GLN A 5 5.09 5.68 -18.84
N SER A 6 5.97 4.84 -19.37
CA SER A 6 5.59 3.50 -19.82
C SER A 6 4.92 2.73 -18.66
N PRO A 7 3.83 2.00 -18.94
CA PRO A 7 3.18 1.15 -17.95
C PRO A 7 4.15 0.15 -17.33
N ILE A 8 3.99 -0.11 -16.05
CA ILE A 8 4.73 -1.14 -15.32
C ILE A 8 3.76 -2.17 -14.76
N THR A 9 4.26 -3.36 -14.49
CA THR A 9 3.47 -4.42 -13.86
C THR A 9 3.31 -4.16 -12.37
N ILE A 10 2.30 -4.77 -11.75
CA ILE A 10 2.12 -4.74 -10.29
C ILE A 10 3.35 -5.33 -9.59
N ALA A 11 3.92 -6.43 -10.11
CA ALA A 11 5.14 -7.03 -9.56
C ALA A 11 6.31 -6.05 -9.53
N GLN A 12 6.52 -5.30 -10.62
CA GLN A 12 7.57 -4.27 -10.68
C GLN A 12 7.29 -3.13 -9.68
N ALA A 13 6.03 -2.73 -9.50
CA ALA A 13 5.68 -1.71 -8.51
C ALA A 13 5.98 -2.18 -7.08
N ILE A 14 5.63 -3.42 -6.73
CA ILE A 14 5.94 -4.04 -5.43
C ILE A 14 7.45 -4.13 -5.21
N GLU A 15 8.21 -4.54 -6.22
CA GLU A 15 9.68 -4.60 -6.12
C GLU A 15 10.30 -3.22 -5.85
N ARG A 16 9.79 -2.17 -6.49
CA ARG A 16 10.22 -0.78 -6.22
C ARG A 16 9.90 -0.32 -4.80
N ILE A 17 8.76 -0.75 -4.24
CA ILE A 17 8.45 -0.51 -2.82
C ILE A 17 9.48 -1.20 -1.92
N HIS A 18 9.80 -2.48 -2.16
CA HIS A 18 10.79 -3.22 -1.39
C HIS A 18 12.19 -2.60 -1.43
N ARG A 19 12.55 -2.02 -2.57
CA ARG A 19 13.85 -1.33 -2.75
C ARG A 19 13.87 0.11 -2.25
N ASN A 20 12.79 0.60 -1.65
CA ASN A 20 12.60 2.00 -1.26
C ASN A 20 12.74 3.00 -2.44
N GLU A 21 12.45 2.54 -3.65
CA GLU A 21 12.36 3.38 -4.84
C GLU A 21 11.01 4.11 -4.93
N TYR A 22 9.99 3.60 -4.23
CA TYR A 22 8.68 4.23 -4.00
C TYR A 22 8.50 4.51 -2.52
N LEU A 23 8.22 5.77 -2.17
CA LEU A 23 8.04 6.23 -0.80
C LEU A 23 6.77 7.10 -0.68
N LEU A 24 6.29 7.27 0.54
CA LEU A 24 5.15 8.11 0.86
C LEU A 24 5.64 9.44 1.45
N PRO A 25 5.21 10.60 0.94
CA PRO A 25 5.56 11.89 1.53
C PRO A 25 4.74 12.17 2.80
N ALA A 26 5.32 12.90 3.76
CA ALA A 26 4.74 13.18 5.08
C ALA A 26 3.40 13.94 5.07
N PHE A 27 3.09 14.65 4.00
CA PHE A 27 1.88 15.46 3.89
C PHE A 27 0.66 14.68 3.38
N GLN A 28 0.78 13.35 3.28
CA GLN A 28 -0.31 12.49 2.83
C GLN A 28 -1.11 11.92 4.01
N ARG A 29 -2.34 11.55 3.74
CA ARG A 29 -3.23 10.94 4.74
C ARG A 29 -2.85 9.50 5.04
N ASP A 30 -3.17 9.06 6.25
CA ASP A 30 -3.01 7.68 6.68
C ASP A 30 -3.78 6.68 5.79
N PHE A 31 -3.39 5.42 5.83
CA PHE A 31 -4.12 4.35 5.17
C PHE A 31 -5.47 4.13 5.86
N VAL A 32 -6.55 4.11 5.08
CA VAL A 32 -7.92 4.03 5.61
C VAL A 32 -8.80 2.98 4.92
N TRP A 33 -8.33 2.30 3.89
CA TRP A 33 -9.13 1.30 3.19
C TRP A 33 -9.47 0.10 4.07
N SER A 34 -10.71 -0.38 3.96
CA SER A 34 -11.15 -1.59 4.62
C SER A 34 -10.66 -2.86 3.89
N ALA A 35 -10.70 -4.00 4.56
CA ALA A 35 -10.38 -5.28 3.95
C ALA A 35 -11.24 -5.55 2.70
N GLU A 36 -12.54 -5.24 2.75
CA GLU A 36 -13.45 -5.38 1.60
C GLU A 36 -13.06 -4.50 0.41
N GLN A 37 -12.53 -3.30 0.64
CA GLN A 37 -12.06 -2.43 -0.43
C GLN A 37 -10.80 -3.00 -1.08
N ILE A 38 -9.92 -3.63 -0.29
CA ILE A 38 -8.75 -4.35 -0.80
C ILE A 38 -9.21 -5.53 -1.67
N GLU A 39 -10.13 -6.36 -1.17
CA GLU A 39 -10.69 -7.49 -1.92
C GLU A 39 -11.31 -7.06 -3.25
N LYS A 40 -12.10 -5.98 -3.25
CA LYS A 40 -12.71 -5.42 -4.47
C LYS A 40 -11.68 -4.91 -5.47
N LEU A 41 -10.56 -4.36 -4.99
CA LEU A 41 -9.45 -3.95 -5.86
C LEU A 41 -8.85 -5.16 -6.57
N PHE A 42 -8.58 -6.24 -5.84
CA PHE A 42 -8.05 -7.47 -6.42
C PHE A 42 -9.04 -8.16 -7.37
N ASP A 43 -10.33 -8.19 -7.02
CA ASP A 43 -11.38 -8.70 -7.91
C ASP A 43 -11.44 -7.91 -9.23
N SER A 44 -11.33 -6.58 -9.15
CA SER A 44 -11.30 -5.71 -10.34
C SER A 44 -10.08 -6.00 -11.21
N LEU A 45 -8.91 -6.19 -10.62
CA LEU A 45 -7.69 -6.55 -11.34
C LEU A 45 -7.81 -7.91 -12.03
N MET A 46 -8.35 -8.91 -11.34
CA MET A 46 -8.56 -10.25 -11.88
C MET A 46 -9.56 -10.26 -13.05
N LYS A 47 -10.51 -9.33 -13.05
CA LYS A 47 -11.47 -9.11 -14.15
C LYS A 47 -10.92 -8.24 -15.29
N GLY A 48 -9.69 -7.74 -15.16
CA GLY A 48 -9.06 -6.88 -16.16
C GLY A 48 -9.57 -5.44 -16.18
N TYR A 49 -10.23 -4.99 -15.11
CA TYR A 49 -10.69 -3.60 -15.02
C TYR A 49 -9.53 -2.64 -14.73
N PRO A 50 -9.53 -1.46 -15.35
CA PRO A 50 -8.52 -0.45 -15.08
C PRO A 50 -8.66 0.09 -13.66
N ILE A 51 -7.54 0.23 -12.95
CA ILE A 51 -7.49 0.78 -11.58
C ILE A 51 -7.12 2.26 -11.54
N SER A 52 -7.23 2.99 -12.66
CA SER A 52 -6.83 4.38 -12.84
C SER A 52 -5.31 4.60 -12.82
N SER A 53 -4.89 5.80 -13.22
CA SER A 53 -3.49 6.23 -13.18
C SER A 53 -3.04 6.56 -11.75
N MET A 54 -1.72 6.68 -11.57
CA MET A 54 -1.09 7.12 -10.33
C MET A 54 -0.16 8.28 -10.62
N LEU A 55 0.01 9.17 -9.67
CA LEU A 55 0.90 10.32 -9.79
C LEU A 55 2.13 10.14 -8.92
N PHE A 56 3.30 10.26 -9.56
CA PHE A 56 4.59 10.15 -8.90
C PHE A 56 5.41 11.43 -9.07
N TRP A 57 6.12 11.79 -8.02
CA TRP A 57 7.09 12.86 -8.02
C TRP A 57 8.50 12.29 -7.92
N LYS A 58 9.36 12.54 -8.91
CA LYS A 58 10.75 12.12 -8.85
C LYS A 58 11.54 13.06 -7.94
N VAL A 59 12.00 12.54 -6.82
CA VAL A 59 12.76 13.26 -5.79
C VAL A 59 14.25 13.07 -6.02
N LYS A 60 14.99 14.20 -6.14
CA LYS A 60 16.43 14.20 -6.46
C LYS A 60 17.17 15.22 -5.60
N GLY A 61 18.49 14.98 -5.43
CA GLY A 61 19.41 15.95 -4.83
C GLY A 61 18.97 16.45 -3.46
N GLY A 62 19.10 17.75 -3.21
CA GLY A 62 18.76 18.39 -1.94
C GLY A 62 17.29 18.26 -1.53
N THR A 63 16.38 18.12 -2.48
CA THR A 63 14.94 17.92 -2.19
C THR A 63 14.65 16.67 -1.35
N LYS A 64 15.57 15.71 -1.33
CA LYS A 64 15.48 14.50 -0.49
C LYS A 64 15.46 14.82 1.00
N THR A 65 16.12 15.90 1.41
CA THR A 65 16.25 16.33 2.82
C THR A 65 15.24 17.41 3.20
N ASP A 66 14.60 18.06 2.22
CA ASP A 66 13.62 19.12 2.45
C ASP A 66 12.29 18.60 3.02
N PHE A 67 12.00 17.32 2.78
CA PHE A 67 10.75 16.67 3.18
C PHE A 67 11.03 15.35 3.91
N ARG A 68 10.07 14.95 4.76
CA ARG A 68 10.08 13.61 5.36
C ARG A 68 9.35 12.63 4.48
N PHE A 69 9.91 11.42 4.39
CA PHE A 69 9.34 10.32 3.63
C PHE A 69 9.22 9.08 4.50
N TYR A 70 8.27 8.22 4.14
CA TYR A 70 7.90 7.04 4.89
C TYR A 70 7.82 5.82 3.97
N LYS A 71 8.11 4.66 4.53
CA LYS A 71 7.90 3.37 3.86
C LYS A 71 6.42 3.04 3.77
N PHE A 72 6.06 2.18 2.84
CA PHE A 72 4.73 1.60 2.77
C PHE A 72 4.47 0.66 3.95
N LEU A 73 3.23 0.62 4.44
CA LEU A 73 2.80 -0.34 5.45
C LEU A 73 2.70 -1.74 4.83
N SER A 74 3.30 -2.72 5.50
CA SER A 74 3.13 -4.15 5.18
C SER A 74 2.13 -4.83 6.12
N ALA A 75 1.94 -4.31 7.34
CA ALA A 75 0.97 -4.80 8.30
C ALA A 75 0.05 -3.66 8.72
N PHE A 76 -1.25 -3.85 8.61
CA PHE A 76 -2.24 -2.86 9.00
C PHE A 76 -3.22 -3.42 10.03
N ILE A 77 -3.48 -2.64 11.08
CA ILE A 77 -4.45 -2.96 12.11
C ILE A 77 -5.51 -1.86 12.15
N GLN A 78 -6.73 -2.22 11.80
CA GLN A 78 -7.85 -1.29 11.71
C GLN A 78 -8.11 -0.59 13.05
N TYR A 79 -8.35 0.72 13.02
CA TYR A 79 -8.58 1.58 14.19
C TYR A 79 -7.40 1.70 15.17
N HIS A 80 -6.29 1.04 14.94
CA HIS A 80 -5.05 1.27 15.67
C HIS A 80 -4.12 2.16 14.85
N ARG A 81 -3.57 3.16 15.50
CA ARG A 81 -2.67 4.10 14.84
C ARG A 81 -1.34 3.39 14.55
N ILE A 82 -1.24 2.82 13.37
CA ILE A 82 0.03 2.31 12.85
C ILE A 82 0.60 3.42 11.99
N CYS A 83 1.74 3.97 12.42
CA CYS A 83 2.47 4.94 11.62
C CYS A 83 3.37 4.19 10.63
N ASN A 84 3.46 4.73 9.42
CA ASN A 84 4.48 4.31 8.46
C ASN A 84 5.87 4.60 9.05
N ASP A 85 6.82 3.70 8.84
CA ASP A 85 8.19 3.89 9.29
C ASP A 85 8.86 5.02 8.51
N PRO A 86 9.43 6.04 9.21
CA PRO A 86 10.22 7.07 8.54
C PRO A 86 11.49 6.46 7.95
N ILE A 87 11.93 7.00 6.81
CA ILE A 87 13.18 6.58 6.18
C ILE A 87 14.11 7.79 6.04
N PRO A 88 15.37 7.73 6.53
CA PRO A 88 16.37 8.74 6.22
C PRO A 88 16.70 8.70 4.73
N THR A 89 16.68 9.86 4.08
CA THR A 89 16.80 9.96 2.61
C THR A 89 18.11 10.56 2.13
N ASP A 90 19.01 10.91 3.06
CA ASP A 90 20.28 11.59 2.79
C ASP A 90 21.22 10.75 1.93
N ASN A 91 21.24 9.43 2.14
CA ASN A 91 22.20 8.51 1.55
C ASN A 91 21.57 7.46 0.62
N ILE A 92 20.33 7.67 0.19
CA ILE A 92 19.66 6.78 -0.76
C ILE A 92 19.69 7.37 -2.18
N ASN A 93 19.57 6.49 -3.17
CA ASN A 93 19.43 6.88 -4.57
C ASN A 93 18.19 7.75 -4.80
N ASP A 94 18.07 8.35 -5.97
CA ASP A 94 16.84 9.03 -6.38
C ASP A 94 15.67 8.07 -6.34
N PHE A 95 14.52 8.55 -5.82
CA PHE A 95 13.33 7.75 -5.64
C PHE A 95 12.09 8.50 -6.12
N TYR A 96 10.94 7.86 -6.09
CA TYR A 96 9.66 8.46 -6.44
C TYR A 96 8.76 8.54 -5.21
N ALA A 97 8.28 9.75 -4.91
CA ALA A 97 7.22 9.96 -3.94
C ALA A 97 5.87 9.76 -4.61
N VAL A 98 5.01 8.92 -4.02
CA VAL A 98 3.68 8.65 -4.54
C VAL A 98 2.73 9.75 -4.08
N LEU A 99 2.24 10.57 -5.02
CA LEU A 99 1.35 11.71 -4.72
C LEU A 99 -0.13 11.33 -4.84
N ASP A 100 -0.49 10.52 -5.83
CA ASP A 100 -1.83 9.96 -5.97
C ASP A 100 -1.78 8.45 -6.21
N GLY A 101 -2.82 7.76 -5.79
CA GLY A 101 -2.89 6.30 -5.85
C GLY A 101 -2.29 5.58 -4.63
N GLN A 102 -1.92 6.29 -3.57
CA GLN A 102 -1.30 5.72 -2.36
C GLN A 102 -2.15 4.63 -1.71
N GLN A 103 -3.47 4.86 -1.53
CA GLN A 103 -4.37 3.85 -0.95
C GLN A 103 -4.39 2.57 -1.79
N ARG A 104 -4.44 2.70 -3.11
CA ARG A 104 -4.43 1.57 -4.05
C ARG A 104 -3.10 0.82 -3.99
N LEU A 105 -1.99 1.54 -4.03
CA LEU A 105 -0.65 0.93 -4.02
C LEU A 105 -0.35 0.27 -2.67
N THR A 106 -0.75 0.90 -1.55
CA THR A 106 -0.66 0.30 -0.21
C THR A 106 -1.53 -0.95 -0.10
N SER A 107 -2.75 -0.93 -0.66
CA SER A 107 -3.65 -2.09 -0.69
C SER A 107 -3.05 -3.26 -1.48
N LEU A 108 -2.43 -2.99 -2.62
CA LEU A 108 -1.72 -4.02 -3.40
C LEU A 108 -0.55 -4.60 -2.59
N TYR A 109 0.21 -3.75 -1.90
CA TYR A 109 1.34 -4.17 -1.09
C TYR A 109 0.90 -5.02 0.11
N ILE A 110 -0.12 -4.58 0.86
CA ILE A 110 -0.70 -5.34 1.99
C ILE A 110 -1.26 -6.67 1.49
N GLY A 111 -2.02 -6.68 0.40
CA GLY A 111 -2.66 -7.89 -0.11
C GLY A 111 -1.69 -8.92 -0.67
N LEU A 112 -0.57 -8.51 -1.28
CA LEU A 112 0.42 -9.42 -1.89
C LEU A 112 1.54 -9.84 -0.94
N CYS A 113 1.95 -8.96 -0.05
CA CYS A 113 3.17 -9.13 0.75
C CYS A 113 2.95 -8.93 2.25
N GLY A 114 1.76 -8.54 2.67
CA GLY A 114 1.50 -8.11 4.03
C GLY A 114 0.32 -8.79 4.69
N SER A 115 -0.25 -8.10 5.67
CA SER A 115 -1.38 -8.57 6.46
C SER A 115 -2.33 -7.42 6.83
N TYR A 116 -3.58 -7.79 7.10
CA TYR A 116 -4.61 -6.88 7.55
C TYR A 116 -5.32 -7.48 8.77
N ALA A 117 -5.36 -6.76 9.89
CA ALA A 117 -6.09 -7.17 11.07
C ALA A 117 -7.29 -6.22 11.30
N TYR A 118 -8.47 -6.77 11.47
CA TYR A 118 -9.65 -6.02 11.85
C TYR A 118 -10.38 -6.73 13.00
N LYS A 119 -11.12 -5.95 13.78
CA LYS A 119 -11.82 -6.44 14.97
C LYS A 119 -12.87 -7.48 14.62
N ASP A 120 -12.81 -8.63 15.27
CA ASP A 120 -13.86 -9.63 15.17
C ASP A 120 -15.16 -9.15 15.83
N TYR A 121 -16.28 -9.68 15.34
CA TYR A 121 -17.58 -9.38 15.89
C TYR A 121 -17.67 -9.73 17.38
N ARG A 122 -18.22 -8.81 18.19
CA ARG A 122 -18.36 -8.94 19.65
C ARG A 122 -17.05 -9.03 20.46
N LYS A 123 -15.89 -8.80 19.86
CA LYS A 123 -14.61 -8.74 20.60
C LYS A 123 -14.37 -7.35 21.18
N ARG A 124 -13.41 -7.24 22.10
CA ARG A 124 -13.02 -5.97 22.72
C ARG A 124 -12.24 -5.09 21.74
N TRP A 125 -12.11 -3.81 22.10
CA TRP A 125 -11.39 -2.82 21.29
C TRP A 125 -9.89 -2.73 21.63
N ASP A 126 -9.44 -3.40 22.70
CA ASP A 126 -8.02 -3.51 23.01
C ASP A 126 -7.33 -4.40 21.97
N TYR A 127 -6.13 -3.99 21.55
CA TYR A 127 -5.38 -4.76 20.56
C TYR A 127 -4.87 -6.06 21.17
N SER A 128 -5.26 -7.14 20.57
CA SER A 128 -4.72 -8.49 20.79
C SER A 128 -5.02 -9.34 19.56
N GLU A 129 -4.23 -10.35 19.29
CA GLU A 129 -4.49 -11.28 18.18
C GLU A 129 -5.87 -11.96 18.29
N TYR A 130 -6.37 -12.11 19.52
CA TYR A 130 -7.71 -12.65 19.77
C TYR A 130 -8.83 -11.70 19.36
N ASN A 131 -8.65 -10.39 19.54
CA ASN A 131 -9.64 -9.36 19.21
C ASN A 131 -9.52 -8.87 17.77
N PHE A 132 -8.29 -8.81 17.25
CA PHE A 132 -7.90 -8.36 15.91
C PHE A 132 -7.02 -9.43 15.24
N PRO A 133 -7.58 -10.58 14.84
CA PRO A 133 -6.79 -11.63 14.24
C PRO A 133 -6.14 -11.16 12.92
N THR A 134 -4.87 -11.51 12.76
CA THR A 134 -4.11 -11.22 11.54
C THR A 134 -4.64 -12.05 10.38
N ARG A 135 -4.92 -11.39 9.27
CA ARG A 135 -5.47 -12.00 8.05
C ARG A 135 -4.56 -11.71 6.87
N HIS A 136 -4.48 -12.67 5.97
CA HIS A 136 -3.81 -12.56 4.68
C HIS A 136 -4.81 -12.73 3.55
N LEU A 137 -4.56 -12.07 2.43
CA LEU A 137 -5.37 -12.25 1.24
C LEU A 137 -4.97 -13.54 0.52
N TYR A 138 -5.94 -14.38 0.21
CA TYR A 138 -5.75 -15.62 -0.54
C TYR A 138 -6.65 -15.65 -1.77
N PHE A 139 -6.14 -16.19 -2.85
CA PHE A 139 -6.93 -16.45 -4.05
C PHE A 139 -7.38 -17.90 -4.09
N ASN A 140 -8.70 -18.13 -4.18
CA ASN A 140 -9.26 -19.48 -4.27
C ASN A 140 -9.22 -19.99 -5.71
N ILE A 141 -8.30 -20.87 -6.03
CA ILE A 141 -8.15 -21.48 -7.35
C ILE A 141 -9.07 -22.70 -7.58
N SER A 142 -9.73 -23.20 -6.52
CA SER A 142 -10.49 -24.46 -6.56
C SER A 142 -11.98 -24.27 -6.88
N ARG A 143 -12.50 -23.05 -6.78
CA ARG A 143 -13.91 -22.74 -7.09
C ARG A 143 -14.03 -21.91 -8.35
N LYS A 144 -14.79 -22.41 -9.34
CA LYS A 144 -15.39 -21.53 -10.33
C LYS A 144 -16.39 -20.64 -9.62
N TYR A 145 -16.23 -19.33 -9.70
CA TYR A 145 -17.25 -18.38 -9.29
C TYR A 145 -18.50 -18.66 -10.14
N THR A 146 -19.51 -19.25 -9.55
CA THR A 146 -20.88 -19.16 -10.07
C THR A 146 -21.39 -17.78 -9.66
N GLN A 147 -21.62 -16.93 -10.66
CA GLN A 147 -22.33 -15.66 -10.52
C GLN A 147 -23.74 -15.91 -10.02
#